data_adc550bd6d284cea2e266d9ee6d19191
#
_entry.id   adc550bd6d284cea2e266d9ee6d19191
#
_cell.length_a   1.000
_cell.length_b   1.000
_cell.length_c   1.000
_cell.angle_alpha   90.00
_cell.angle_beta   90.00
_cell.angle_gamma   90.00
#
_symmetry.space_group_name_H-M   'P 1'
#
loop_
_entity.id
_entity.type
_entity.pdbx_description
1 polymer ?
#
loop_
_entity_poly.entity_id
_entity_poly.type
_entity_poly.pdbx_seq_one_letter_code
_entity_poly.pdbx_strand_id
1 'polypeptide(L)'
;MTRDTRFLEQADMLGHRFDGEIKVGGNYVPLVRDGDIVYLSGQIPRVGDVVVVTGEAGSEVSLAQAQNAARICIMRALALLQRSLGSLEQVRAVPKMTVYVRSAPGFSQQSEVADAASEILFTVLGPAGAHARTSVGVAQLPKNATVEIDLIASVV
;
A
#
# COMPACT_ATOMS: atom_id res chain seq x y z
N MET A 1 9.32 -6.18 -20.22
CA MET A 1 9.64 -6.08 -18.78
C MET A 1 8.47 -6.66 -17.98
N THR A 2 8.78 -7.56 -17.05
CA THR A 2 7.75 -8.20 -16.23
C THR A 2 7.25 -7.26 -15.12
N ARG A 3 6.09 -7.59 -14.55
CA ARG A 3 5.57 -6.88 -13.39
C ARG A 3 6.49 -7.03 -12.18
N ASP A 4 7.09 -8.20 -12.00
CA ASP A 4 8.04 -8.43 -10.92
C ASP A 4 9.29 -7.56 -11.07
N THR A 5 9.77 -7.35 -12.29
CA THR A 5 10.88 -6.43 -12.55
C THR A 5 10.50 -4.99 -12.26
N ARG A 6 9.31 -4.55 -12.69
CA ARG A 6 8.83 -3.20 -12.38
C ARG A 6 8.65 -2.97 -10.88
N PHE A 7 8.21 -4.00 -10.15
CA PHE A 7 8.14 -3.94 -8.69
C PHE A 7 9.53 -3.68 -8.08
N LEU A 8 10.55 -4.42 -8.52
CA LEU A 8 11.93 -4.23 -8.03
C LEU A 8 12.45 -2.82 -8.35
N GLU A 9 12.15 -2.29 -9.53
CA GLU A 9 12.53 -0.93 -9.89
C GLU A 9 11.89 0.11 -8.97
N GLN A 10 10.61 -0.06 -8.63
CA GLN A 10 9.95 0.84 -7.69
C GLN A 10 10.56 0.75 -6.29
N ALA A 11 10.93 -0.44 -5.84
CA ALA A 11 11.62 -0.62 -4.56
C ALA A 11 12.96 0.13 -4.56
N ASP A 12 13.74 0.01 -5.64
CA ASP A 12 15.01 0.72 -5.78
C ASP A 12 14.81 2.24 -5.76
N MET A 13 13.81 2.76 -6.46
CA MET A 13 13.49 4.19 -6.49
C MET A 13 13.11 4.71 -5.09
N LEU A 14 12.41 3.90 -4.29
CA LEU A 14 12.06 4.25 -2.92
C LEU A 14 13.23 4.12 -1.95
N GLY A 15 14.29 3.39 -2.34
CA GLY A 15 15.42 3.12 -1.48
C GLY A 15 15.13 2.12 -0.36
N HIS A 16 14.13 1.26 -0.53
CA HIS A 16 13.73 0.26 0.45
C HIS A 16 13.66 -1.13 -0.18
N ARG A 17 13.84 -2.14 0.66
CA ARG A 17 13.67 -3.54 0.27
C ARG A 17 12.41 -4.09 0.93
N PHE A 18 11.67 -4.89 0.15
CA PHE A 18 10.41 -5.50 0.58
C PHE A 18 10.50 -7.04 0.52
N ASP A 19 11.71 -7.57 0.53
CA ASP A 19 12.01 -9.01 0.44
C ASP A 19 12.12 -9.71 1.80
N GLY A 20 12.11 -8.97 2.89
CA GLY A 20 12.10 -9.50 4.24
C GLY A 20 10.72 -9.92 4.72
N GLU A 21 10.61 -10.36 5.96
CA GLU A 21 9.34 -10.67 6.59
C GLU A 21 8.44 -9.42 6.62
N ILE A 22 7.18 -9.59 6.23
CA ILE A 22 6.17 -8.55 6.36
C ILE A 22 5.35 -8.86 7.61
N LYS A 23 5.61 -8.09 8.67
CA LYS A 23 5.01 -8.32 9.98
C LYS A 23 3.56 -7.87 10.02
N VAL A 24 2.78 -8.63 10.79
CA VAL A 24 1.39 -8.34 11.11
C VAL A 24 1.34 -7.72 12.50
N GLY A 25 0.56 -6.65 12.66
CA GLY A 25 0.50 -5.89 13.91
C GLY A 25 -0.52 -6.40 14.93
N GLY A 26 -1.10 -7.59 14.74
CA GLY A 26 -2.12 -8.11 15.62
C GLY A 26 -2.39 -9.60 15.38
N ASN A 27 -3.46 -10.09 15.98
CA ASN A 27 -3.83 -11.50 15.88
C ASN A 27 -4.69 -11.75 14.63
N TYR A 28 -4.06 -11.69 13.46
CA TYR A 28 -4.68 -11.94 12.16
C TYR A 28 -3.60 -12.27 11.12
N VAL A 29 -4.01 -12.65 9.92
CA VAL A 29 -3.09 -12.95 8.80
C VAL A 29 -3.01 -11.78 7.83
N PRO A 30 -1.90 -11.63 7.09
CA PRO A 30 -1.74 -10.49 6.18
C PRO A 30 -2.61 -10.55 4.94
N LEU A 31 -3.00 -11.77 4.52
CA LEU A 31 -3.94 -11.90 3.40
C LEU A 31 -4.73 -13.19 3.53
N VAL A 32 -5.92 -13.18 2.91
CA VAL A 32 -6.81 -14.35 2.79
C VAL A 32 -7.18 -14.50 1.33
N ARG A 33 -7.05 -15.72 0.80
CA ARG A 33 -7.53 -16.06 -0.53
C ARG A 33 -8.82 -16.86 -0.42
N ASP A 34 -9.83 -16.42 -1.16
CA ASP A 34 -11.12 -17.11 -1.28
C ASP A 34 -11.43 -17.25 -2.77
N GLY A 35 -11.21 -18.45 -3.32
CA GLY A 35 -11.33 -18.67 -4.77
C GLY A 35 -10.34 -17.80 -5.54
N ASP A 36 -10.88 -16.95 -6.41
CA ASP A 36 -10.11 -16.04 -7.25
C ASP A 36 -9.89 -14.66 -6.60
N ILE A 37 -10.36 -14.46 -5.39
CA ILE A 37 -10.27 -13.18 -4.70
C ILE A 37 -9.27 -13.27 -3.56
N VAL A 38 -8.43 -12.26 -3.45
CA VAL A 38 -7.44 -12.12 -2.38
C VAL A 38 -7.72 -10.83 -1.63
N TYR A 39 -7.91 -10.95 -0.33
CA TYR A 39 -8.14 -9.83 0.58
C TYR A 39 -6.84 -9.56 1.34
N LEU A 40 -6.34 -8.34 1.26
CA LEU A 40 -5.14 -7.95 1.99
C LEU A 40 -5.52 -7.11 3.21
N SER A 41 -4.94 -7.47 4.34
CA SER A 41 -5.05 -6.68 5.56
C SER A 41 -4.37 -5.33 5.38
N GLY A 42 -4.80 -4.34 6.16
CA GLY A 42 -4.23 -2.99 6.11
C GLY A 42 -2.73 -2.99 6.33
N GLN A 43 -2.01 -2.28 5.46
CA GLN A 43 -0.57 -2.11 5.53
C GLN A 43 -0.24 -0.69 5.94
N ILE A 44 0.58 -0.54 6.99
CA ILE A 44 1.14 0.74 7.43
C ILE A 44 2.55 0.87 6.85
N PRO A 45 3.16 2.07 6.83
CA PRO A 45 4.45 2.27 6.16
C PRO A 45 5.63 1.74 7.00
N ARG A 46 5.65 0.45 7.19
CA ARG A 46 6.69 -0.25 7.93
C ARG A 46 7.74 -0.82 6.97
N VAL A 47 9.01 -0.60 7.29
CA VAL A 47 10.15 -1.20 6.58
C VAL A 47 10.97 -1.95 7.64
N GLY A 48 11.11 -3.26 7.49
CA GLY A 48 11.64 -4.08 8.56
C GLY A 48 10.76 -3.98 9.82
N ASP A 49 11.33 -3.57 10.92
CA ASP A 49 10.65 -3.41 12.20
C ASP A 49 10.17 -1.98 12.48
N VAL A 50 10.43 -1.05 11.58
CA VAL A 50 10.24 0.39 11.82
C VAL A 50 9.11 0.95 10.95
N VAL A 51 8.17 1.65 11.58
CA VAL A 51 7.20 2.48 10.87
C VAL A 51 7.91 3.78 10.52
N VAL A 52 8.28 3.93 9.25
CA VAL A 52 9.22 4.99 8.83
C VAL A 52 8.56 6.34 8.59
N VAL A 53 7.23 6.41 8.51
CA VAL A 53 6.50 7.68 8.44
C VAL A 53 5.39 7.65 9.48
N THR A 54 5.51 8.49 10.49
CA THR A 54 4.54 8.59 11.60
C THR A 54 4.11 10.04 11.76
N GLY A 55 2.94 10.23 12.35
CA GLY A 55 2.42 11.55 12.63
C GLY A 55 1.26 11.94 11.72
N GLU A 56 0.82 13.16 11.88
CA GLU A 56 -0.41 13.69 11.30
C GLU A 56 -0.11 14.47 10.03
N ALA A 57 -0.69 14.03 8.92
CA ALA A 57 -0.56 14.74 7.64
C ALA A 57 -1.22 16.12 7.73
N GLY A 58 -0.51 17.12 7.25
CA GLY A 58 -0.96 18.51 7.28
C GLY A 58 -0.46 19.30 8.51
N SER A 59 0.21 18.62 9.46
CA SER A 59 0.86 19.29 10.58
C SER A 59 2.31 18.80 10.72
N GLU A 60 2.53 17.64 11.34
CA GLU A 60 3.88 17.06 11.51
C GLU A 60 4.45 16.50 10.21
N VAL A 61 3.59 16.03 9.32
CA VAL A 61 3.95 15.34 8.09
C VAL A 61 3.44 16.15 6.89
N SER A 62 4.34 16.43 5.95
CA SER A 62 4.00 17.12 4.71
C SER A 62 3.22 16.21 3.75
N LEU A 63 2.58 16.79 2.73
CA LEU A 63 1.94 16.05 1.67
C LEU A 63 2.94 15.08 1.00
N ALA A 64 4.14 15.54 0.69
CA ALA A 64 5.16 14.70 0.06
C ALA A 64 5.57 13.51 0.93
N GLN A 65 5.71 13.73 2.23
CA GLN A 65 6.02 12.64 3.18
C GLN A 65 4.87 11.65 3.30
N ALA A 66 3.63 12.13 3.32
CA ALA A 66 2.44 11.26 3.35
C ALA A 66 2.32 10.45 2.05
N GLN A 67 2.63 11.05 0.91
CA GLN A 67 2.69 10.34 -0.37
C GLN A 67 3.75 9.24 -0.36
N ASN A 68 4.92 9.52 0.22
CA ASN A 68 5.95 8.49 0.37
C ASN A 68 5.48 7.34 1.27
N ALA A 69 4.76 7.64 2.34
CA ALA A 69 4.14 6.63 3.20
C ALA A 69 3.16 5.75 2.40
N ALA A 70 2.33 6.36 1.57
CA ALA A 70 1.39 5.62 0.72
C ALA A 70 2.12 4.67 -0.26
N ARG A 71 3.23 5.12 -0.84
CA ARG A 71 4.06 4.26 -1.72
C ARG A 71 4.60 3.06 -0.97
N ILE A 72 5.09 3.25 0.24
CA ILE A 72 5.59 2.14 1.06
C ILE A 72 4.46 1.15 1.38
N CYS A 73 3.29 1.66 1.77
CA CYS A 73 2.13 0.82 2.07
C CYS A 73 1.74 -0.07 0.88
N ILE A 74 1.64 0.52 -0.31
CA ILE A 74 1.24 -0.25 -1.49
C ILE A 74 2.31 -1.24 -1.95
N MET A 75 3.58 -0.91 -1.78
CA MET A 75 4.67 -1.82 -2.06
C MET A 75 4.65 -3.05 -1.14
N ARG A 76 4.27 -2.87 0.13
CA ARG A 76 4.08 -3.99 1.06
C ARG A 76 2.94 -4.90 0.61
N ALA A 77 1.83 -4.31 0.18
CA ALA A 77 0.70 -5.08 -0.35
C ALA A 77 1.11 -5.88 -1.59
N LEU A 78 1.84 -5.25 -2.53
CA LEU A 78 2.34 -5.94 -3.72
C LEU A 78 3.33 -7.05 -3.38
N ALA A 79 4.21 -6.83 -2.39
CA ALA A 79 5.14 -7.87 -1.93
C ALA A 79 4.40 -9.09 -1.36
N LEU A 80 3.33 -8.88 -0.60
CA LEU A 80 2.49 -9.94 -0.09
C LEU A 80 1.80 -10.72 -1.21
N LEU A 81 1.26 -10.03 -2.21
CA LEU A 81 0.67 -10.67 -3.39
C LEU A 81 1.70 -11.50 -4.15
N GLN A 82 2.89 -10.94 -4.39
CA GLN A 82 3.95 -11.62 -5.10
C GLN A 82 4.34 -12.94 -4.41
N ARG A 83 4.50 -12.91 -3.09
CA ARG A 83 4.84 -14.12 -2.32
C ARG A 83 3.74 -15.16 -2.35
N SER A 84 2.51 -14.72 -2.17
CA SER A 84 1.36 -15.62 -2.14
C SER A 84 1.12 -16.29 -3.49
N LEU A 85 1.31 -15.54 -4.58
CA LEU A 85 1.00 -15.99 -5.94
C LEU A 85 2.20 -16.55 -6.70
N GLY A 86 3.41 -16.31 -6.22
CA GLY A 86 4.66 -16.65 -6.90
C GLY A 86 5.12 -15.59 -7.91
N SER A 87 4.22 -14.80 -8.46
CA SER A 87 4.51 -13.71 -9.39
C SER A 87 3.33 -12.73 -9.44
N LEU A 88 3.63 -11.45 -9.63
CA LEU A 88 2.62 -10.42 -9.85
C LEU A 88 1.91 -10.56 -11.20
N GLU A 89 2.45 -11.37 -12.11
CA GLU A 89 1.77 -11.70 -13.38
C GLU A 89 0.44 -12.43 -13.14
N GLN A 90 0.27 -13.06 -11.97
CA GLN A 90 -0.96 -13.75 -11.60
C GLN A 90 -2.10 -12.81 -11.16
N VAL A 91 -1.83 -11.54 -10.98
CA VAL A 91 -2.87 -10.56 -10.63
C VAL A 91 -3.69 -10.25 -11.88
N ARG A 92 -5.00 -10.51 -11.84
CA ARG A 92 -5.92 -10.20 -12.93
C ARG A 92 -6.44 -8.76 -12.84
N ALA A 93 -6.76 -8.32 -11.64
CA ALA A 93 -7.30 -6.98 -11.40
C ALA A 93 -7.16 -6.59 -9.93
N VAL A 94 -7.34 -5.30 -9.65
CA VAL A 94 -7.45 -4.77 -8.29
C VAL A 94 -8.83 -4.10 -8.16
N PRO A 95 -9.88 -4.85 -7.81
CA PRO A 95 -11.23 -4.30 -7.72
C PRO A 95 -11.37 -3.11 -6.78
N LYS A 96 -10.65 -3.11 -5.66
CA LYS A 96 -10.82 -2.06 -4.64
C LYS A 96 -9.53 -1.80 -3.88
N MET A 97 -9.24 -0.52 -3.65
CA MET A 97 -8.22 -0.05 -2.71
C MET A 97 -8.84 1.01 -1.80
N THR A 98 -8.56 0.94 -0.51
CA THR A 98 -8.93 1.98 0.45
C THR A 98 -7.67 2.54 1.10
N VAL A 99 -7.58 3.87 1.13
CA VAL A 99 -6.45 4.60 1.70
C VAL A 99 -6.94 5.44 2.87
N TYR A 100 -6.39 5.19 4.04
CA TYR A 100 -6.67 5.90 5.29
C TYR A 100 -5.51 6.81 5.58
N VAL A 101 -5.78 8.12 5.73
CA VAL A 101 -4.74 9.11 6.01
C VAL A 101 -5.02 9.75 7.36
N ARG A 102 -4.09 9.61 8.30
CA ARG A 102 -4.17 10.35 9.55
C ARG A 102 -4.02 11.82 9.25
N SER A 103 -5.08 12.58 9.50
CA SER A 103 -5.24 13.94 8.96
C SER A 103 -5.40 14.97 10.07
N ALA A 104 -4.64 16.07 9.96
CA ALA A 104 -4.82 17.24 10.79
C ALA A 104 -6.18 17.89 10.51
N PRO A 105 -6.75 18.64 11.46
CA PRO A 105 -7.90 19.47 11.17
C PRO A 105 -7.65 20.38 9.96
N GLY A 106 -8.55 20.31 8.98
CA GLY A 106 -8.43 21.10 7.75
C GLY A 106 -7.58 20.46 6.65
N PHE A 107 -6.87 19.36 6.90
CA PHE A 107 -6.20 18.65 5.83
C PHE A 107 -7.22 17.92 4.97
N SER A 108 -7.24 18.22 3.68
CA SER A 108 -8.23 17.69 2.74
C SER A 108 -7.63 17.06 1.49
N GLN A 109 -6.32 16.75 1.52
CA GLN A 109 -5.60 16.21 0.37
C GLN A 109 -5.41 14.70 0.46
N GLN A 110 -6.39 13.97 0.99
CA GLN A 110 -6.34 12.50 1.08
C GLN A 110 -6.25 11.86 -0.30
N SER A 111 -6.94 12.42 -1.30
CA SER A 111 -6.89 11.94 -2.67
C SER A 111 -5.48 12.08 -3.26
N GLU A 112 -4.82 13.21 -3.04
CA GLU A 112 -3.44 13.43 -3.51
C GLU A 112 -2.46 12.47 -2.84
N VAL A 113 -2.66 12.16 -1.56
CA VAL A 113 -1.85 11.13 -0.88
C VAL A 113 -2.05 9.77 -1.55
N ALA A 114 -3.30 9.40 -1.78
CA ALA A 114 -3.64 8.11 -2.39
C ALA A 114 -3.16 7.99 -3.83
N ASP A 115 -3.08 9.09 -4.58
CA ASP A 115 -2.58 9.10 -5.97
C ASP A 115 -1.17 8.48 -6.06
N ALA A 116 -0.34 8.68 -5.06
CA ALA A 116 1.01 8.10 -5.04
C ALA A 116 0.99 6.58 -5.03
N ALA A 117 0.04 5.97 -4.31
CA ALA A 117 -0.16 4.52 -4.31
C ALA A 117 -0.77 4.05 -5.64
N SER A 118 -1.74 4.77 -6.17
CA SER A 118 -2.38 4.47 -7.45
C SER A 118 -1.37 4.45 -8.59
N GLU A 119 -0.44 5.40 -8.62
CA GLU A 119 0.62 5.46 -9.62
C GLU A 119 1.48 4.18 -9.61
N ILE A 120 1.81 3.68 -8.44
CA ILE A 120 2.58 2.42 -8.33
C ILE A 120 1.77 1.24 -8.88
N LEU A 121 0.48 1.15 -8.56
CA LEU A 121 -0.37 0.10 -9.11
C LEU A 121 -0.37 0.11 -10.64
N PHE A 122 -0.54 1.27 -11.25
CA PHE A 122 -0.51 1.39 -12.71
C PHE A 122 0.88 1.09 -13.28
N THR A 123 1.93 1.59 -12.64
CA THR A 123 3.31 1.37 -13.11
C THR A 123 3.69 -0.11 -13.06
N VAL A 124 3.36 -0.79 -11.96
CA VAL A 124 3.77 -2.19 -11.77
C VAL A 124 2.86 -3.15 -12.53
N LEU A 125 1.54 -2.98 -12.40
CA LEU A 125 0.57 -3.94 -12.92
C LEU A 125 0.04 -3.59 -14.31
N GLY A 126 0.31 -2.38 -14.80
CA GLY A 126 -0.26 -1.92 -16.06
C GLY A 126 -1.79 -1.83 -15.99
N PRO A 127 -2.51 -2.26 -17.04
CA PRO A 127 -3.98 -2.22 -17.05
C PRO A 127 -4.64 -2.98 -15.90
N ALA A 128 -4.01 -4.05 -15.40
CA ALA A 128 -4.52 -4.82 -14.25
C ALA A 128 -4.47 -4.01 -12.95
N GLY A 129 -3.73 -2.92 -12.90
CA GLY A 129 -3.64 -2.03 -11.75
C GLY A 129 -4.81 -1.05 -11.63
N ALA A 130 -5.70 -0.97 -12.59
CA ALA A 130 -6.89 -0.14 -12.50
C ALA A 130 -7.76 -0.61 -11.31
N HIS A 131 -8.27 0.34 -10.54
CA HIS A 131 -8.94 0.03 -9.28
C HIS A 131 -10.00 1.07 -8.95
N ALA A 132 -11.05 0.65 -8.25
CA ALA A 132 -11.94 1.56 -7.54
C ALA A 132 -11.27 1.96 -6.23
N ARG A 133 -11.41 3.22 -5.83
CA ARG A 133 -10.66 3.74 -4.68
C ARG A 133 -11.54 4.60 -3.78
N THR A 134 -11.33 4.45 -2.47
CA THR A 134 -11.81 5.38 -1.46
C THR A 134 -10.60 5.91 -0.70
N SER A 135 -10.56 7.22 -0.49
CA SER A 135 -9.51 7.89 0.30
C SER A 135 -10.18 8.72 1.38
N VAL A 136 -9.86 8.47 2.64
CA VAL A 136 -10.51 9.13 3.78
C VAL A 136 -9.49 9.59 4.80
N GLY A 137 -9.83 10.67 5.50
CA GLY A 137 -9.09 11.13 6.68
C GLY A 137 -9.58 10.41 7.92
N VAL A 138 -8.64 10.05 8.79
CA VAL A 138 -8.91 9.45 10.09
C VAL A 138 -8.15 10.21 11.18
N ALA A 139 -8.65 10.12 12.41
CA ALA A 139 -8.01 10.81 13.54
C ALA A 139 -6.74 10.11 14.00
N GLN A 140 -6.72 8.78 13.95
CA GLN A 140 -5.61 7.96 14.46
C GLN A 140 -5.44 6.73 13.58
N LEU A 141 -4.20 6.23 13.52
CA LEU A 141 -3.87 4.95 12.91
C LEU A 141 -2.96 4.13 13.85
N PRO A 142 -2.93 2.80 13.70
CA PRO A 142 -2.05 1.96 14.51
C PRO A 142 -0.59 2.40 14.42
N LYS A 143 0.12 2.32 15.54
CA LYS A 143 1.56 2.65 15.63
C LYS A 143 1.89 4.09 15.22
N ASN A 144 0.92 4.99 15.33
CA ASN A 144 1.07 6.39 14.94
C ASN A 144 1.37 6.56 13.44
N ALA A 145 1.01 5.57 12.61
CA ALA A 145 1.25 5.62 11.17
C ALA A 145 0.51 6.78 10.52
N THR A 146 1.11 7.35 9.49
CA THR A 146 0.50 8.46 8.73
C THR A 146 -0.53 7.96 7.72
N VAL A 147 -0.30 6.77 7.15
CA VAL A 147 -1.15 6.17 6.11
C VAL A 147 -1.33 4.70 6.41
N GLU A 148 -2.50 4.18 6.05
CA GLU A 148 -2.77 2.75 5.99
C GLU A 148 -3.54 2.43 4.71
N ILE A 149 -3.19 1.33 4.05
CA ILE A 149 -3.85 0.91 2.81
C ILE A 149 -4.24 -0.56 2.90
N ASP A 150 -5.48 -0.86 2.52
CA ASP A 150 -5.91 -2.22 2.23
C ASP A 150 -6.38 -2.32 0.78
N LEU A 151 -6.40 -3.53 0.25
CA LEU A 151 -6.91 -3.75 -1.09
C LEU A 151 -7.47 -5.16 -1.27
N ILE A 152 -8.25 -5.30 -2.34
CA ILE A 152 -8.78 -6.57 -2.82
C ILE A 152 -8.21 -6.77 -4.21
N ALA A 153 -7.65 -7.97 -4.47
CA ALA A 153 -7.16 -8.36 -5.77
C ALA A 153 -7.94 -9.57 -6.28
N SER A 154 -8.09 -9.68 -7.60
CA SER A 154 -8.51 -10.91 -8.24
C SER A 154 -7.33 -11.54 -8.97
N VAL A 155 -7.31 -12.87 -9.02
CA VAL A 155 -6.17 -13.63 -9.53
C VAL A 155 -6.57 -14.64 -10.59
N VAL A 156 -5.59 -15.00 -11.36
CA VAL A 156 -5.77 -16.00 -12.44
C VAL A 156 -5.83 -17.40 -11.85
#